data_62f8a9d21be787a2878e97d5535c0deb
#
_entry.id   62f8a9d21be787a2878e97d5535c0deb
#
_cell.length_a   1.000
_cell.length_b   1.000
_cell.length_c   1.000
_cell.angle_alpha   90.00
_cell.angle_beta   90.00
_cell.angle_gamma   90.00
#
_symmetry.space_group_name_H-M   'P 1'
#
loop_
_entity.id
_entity.type
_entity.pdbx_description
1 polymer ?
#
loop_
_entity_poly.entity_id
_entity_poly.type
_entity_poly.pdbx_seq_one_letter_code
_entity_poly.pdbx_strand_id
1 'polypeptide(L)'
;MHCFLELSLFHKISSIFEFCKSNYRNKNQKNKNILKHFLTFQSIFIVFLNLNQSHSLELPKPLEKSDFHYSDPKKAKLGSLLFYDKILSGNQNISCGTCHHHDFGSSDGLALGIGEGGNGVGPNRDAGKGIHKIKKRVPRNSLALWNLGAKEINTLLHDGSISISNIYGNEFNTPAQEWLPPNLDNILAVQALFPMTKQFEMAGNFGENEIIGLAHRKIDTAWPAITNRIRSNQKYVELFKYAFDDIDDFRDIEISHIVNSIAAFIVSEWASYDTPFDDYLRGNASALTSNQLKGMELFYGKANCSTCHSGSLFTDQNFYSIALPQFGPGRTRLFDPYTRDVGRMAESDNLNDM
;
A
#
# COMPACT_ATOMS: atom_id res chain seq x y z
N MET A 1 12.85 -26.99 -16.74
CA MET A 1 13.67 -28.21 -17.00
C MET A 1 13.84 -29.11 -15.77
N HIS A 2 13.46 -28.69 -14.55
CA HIS A 2 13.55 -29.51 -13.31
C HIS A 2 12.38 -30.49 -13.12
N CYS A 3 11.20 -30.21 -13.64
CA CYS A 3 10.01 -31.07 -13.43
C CYS A 3 10.06 -32.43 -14.18
N PHE A 4 10.88 -32.57 -15.23
CA PHE A 4 11.00 -33.82 -16.00
C PHE A 4 11.96 -34.85 -15.36
N LEU A 5 12.87 -34.42 -14.50
CA LEU A 5 13.81 -35.34 -13.82
C LEU A 5 13.18 -36.10 -12.63
N GLU A 6 12.23 -35.47 -11.95
CA GLU A 6 11.55 -36.15 -10.80
C GLU A 6 10.60 -37.28 -11.23
N LEU A 7 9.88 -37.12 -12.34
CA LEU A 7 9.00 -38.16 -12.87
C LEU A 7 9.77 -39.43 -13.31
N SER A 8 10.99 -39.26 -13.83
CA SER A 8 11.86 -40.37 -14.23
C SER A 8 12.37 -41.18 -13.05
N LEU A 9 12.60 -40.54 -11.90
CA LEU A 9 13.06 -41.20 -10.68
C LEU A 9 11.93 -42.01 -10.01
N PHE A 10 10.71 -41.48 -9.99
CA PHE A 10 9.53 -42.18 -9.47
C PHE A 10 9.18 -43.42 -10.29
N HIS A 11 9.31 -43.39 -11.60
CA HIS A 11 9.04 -44.53 -12.46
C HIS A 11 10.10 -45.66 -12.28
N LYS A 12 11.37 -45.32 -12.08
CA LYS A 12 12.43 -46.30 -11.79
C LYS A 12 12.28 -46.93 -10.44
N ILE A 13 11.83 -46.19 -9.44
CA ILE A 13 11.58 -46.74 -8.09
C ILE A 13 10.36 -47.71 -8.08
N SER A 14 9.31 -47.35 -8.81
CA SER A 14 8.11 -48.20 -8.97
C SER A 14 8.43 -49.52 -9.65
N SER A 15 9.27 -49.54 -10.70
CA SER A 15 9.67 -50.76 -11.40
C SER A 15 10.54 -51.70 -10.53
N ILE A 16 11.37 -51.16 -9.66
CA ILE A 16 12.17 -51.94 -8.68
C ILE A 16 11.24 -52.56 -7.64
N PHE A 17 10.18 -51.89 -7.23
CA PHE A 17 9.19 -52.38 -6.27
C PHE A 17 8.39 -53.57 -6.80
N GLU A 18 7.97 -53.53 -8.05
CA GLU A 18 7.26 -54.66 -8.70
C GLU A 18 8.18 -55.86 -8.91
N PHE A 19 9.44 -55.64 -9.28
CA PHE A 19 10.44 -56.71 -9.43
C PHE A 19 10.75 -57.40 -8.09
N CYS A 20 10.84 -56.67 -7.00
CA CYS A 20 11.03 -57.25 -5.66
C CYS A 20 9.82 -58.03 -5.17
N LYS A 21 8.57 -57.60 -5.46
CA LYS A 21 7.34 -58.29 -5.13
C LYS A 21 7.18 -59.63 -5.83
N SER A 22 7.58 -59.71 -7.09
CA SER A 22 7.47 -60.94 -7.91
C SER A 22 8.42 -62.05 -7.41
N ASN A 23 9.62 -61.69 -7.00
CA ASN A 23 10.62 -62.69 -6.49
C ASN A 23 10.38 -63.10 -5.05
N TYR A 24 9.55 -62.37 -4.26
CA TYR A 24 9.35 -62.65 -2.84
C TYR A 24 8.30 -63.73 -2.56
N ARG A 25 7.42 -64.05 -3.53
CA ARG A 25 6.37 -65.06 -3.34
C ARG A 25 6.90 -66.48 -3.19
N ASN A 26 8.20 -66.73 -3.38
CA ASN A 26 8.72 -68.08 -3.52
C ASN A 26 9.82 -68.51 -2.51
N LYS A 27 10.13 -67.78 -1.43
CA LYS A 27 11.09 -68.23 -0.41
C LYS A 27 10.83 -67.76 1.02
N ASN A 28 10.48 -68.68 1.86
CA ASN A 28 10.66 -68.91 3.32
C ASN A 28 10.87 -67.77 4.33
N GLN A 29 10.28 -67.96 5.49
CA GLN A 29 10.17 -67.19 6.73
C GLN A 29 11.42 -66.42 7.25
N LYS A 30 12.64 -66.80 6.86
CA LYS A 30 13.88 -66.08 7.22
C LYS A 30 14.02 -64.73 6.59
N ASN A 31 13.36 -64.47 5.47
CA ASN A 31 13.45 -63.18 4.74
C ASN A 31 12.50 -62.08 5.27
N LYS A 32 11.56 -62.39 6.16
CA LYS A 32 10.65 -61.40 6.74
C LYS A 32 11.36 -60.35 7.60
N ASN A 33 12.44 -60.75 8.29
CA ASN A 33 13.21 -59.83 9.12
C ASN A 33 14.09 -58.88 8.28
N ILE A 34 14.65 -59.37 7.18
CA ILE A 34 15.46 -58.56 6.26
C ILE A 34 14.57 -57.50 5.58
N LEU A 35 13.35 -57.86 5.17
CA LEU A 35 12.42 -56.91 4.57
C LEU A 35 11.92 -55.85 5.57
N LYS A 36 11.69 -56.23 6.83
CA LYS A 36 11.37 -55.25 7.88
C LYS A 36 12.49 -54.25 8.12
N HIS A 37 13.73 -54.70 8.16
CA HIS A 37 14.89 -53.82 8.32
C HIS A 37 15.12 -52.95 7.08
N PHE A 38 14.85 -53.46 5.90
CA PHE A 38 14.95 -52.65 4.66
C PHE A 38 13.87 -51.59 4.58
N LEU A 39 12.62 -51.89 4.95
CA LEU A 39 11.52 -50.92 4.98
C LEU A 39 11.70 -49.88 6.09
N THR A 40 12.25 -50.25 7.26
CA THR A 40 12.61 -49.30 8.32
C THR A 40 13.78 -48.41 7.89
N PHE A 41 14.76 -48.95 7.19
CA PHE A 41 15.89 -48.17 6.69
C PHE A 41 15.46 -47.19 5.58
N GLN A 42 14.56 -47.59 4.68
CA GLN A 42 13.96 -46.71 3.68
C GLN A 42 13.09 -45.60 4.31
N SER A 43 12.31 -45.94 5.33
CA SER A 43 11.50 -44.93 6.03
C SER A 43 12.37 -43.92 6.77
N ILE A 44 13.45 -44.33 7.39
CA ILE A 44 14.44 -43.47 8.04
C ILE A 44 15.19 -42.64 7.01
N PHE A 45 15.55 -43.18 5.84
CA PHE A 45 16.24 -42.47 4.78
C PHE A 45 15.33 -41.44 4.12
N ILE A 46 14.05 -41.71 3.93
CA ILE A 46 13.05 -40.74 3.43
C ILE A 46 12.82 -39.60 4.45
N VAL A 47 12.80 -39.92 5.75
CA VAL A 47 12.74 -38.93 6.82
C VAL A 47 14.00 -38.08 6.85
N PHE A 48 15.19 -38.66 6.67
CA PHE A 48 16.45 -37.91 6.59
C PHE A 48 16.57 -37.02 5.33
N LEU A 49 16.03 -37.44 4.18
CA LEU A 49 16.01 -36.64 2.97
C LEU A 49 15.06 -35.43 3.11
N ASN A 50 13.98 -35.58 3.86
CA ASN A 50 13.07 -34.45 4.12
C ASN A 50 13.59 -33.49 5.20
N LEU A 51 14.53 -33.92 6.06
CA LEU A 51 15.14 -33.09 7.10
C LEU A 51 16.25 -32.19 6.55
N ASN A 52 16.74 -32.41 5.34
CA ASN A 52 17.79 -31.62 4.69
C ASN A 52 17.28 -30.70 3.55
N GLN A 53 15.97 -30.50 3.42
CA GLN A 53 15.51 -29.35 2.68
C GLN A 53 15.81 -28.10 3.53
N SER A 54 17.02 -27.59 3.45
CA SER A 54 17.26 -26.19 3.74
C SER A 54 16.34 -25.41 2.79
N HIS A 55 15.18 -24.97 3.28
CA HIS A 55 14.44 -23.93 2.59
C HIS A 55 15.41 -22.75 2.51
N SER A 56 16.04 -22.56 1.35
CA SER A 56 16.68 -21.28 1.07
C SER A 56 15.60 -20.22 1.23
N LEU A 57 15.81 -19.30 2.15
CA LEU A 57 14.91 -18.17 2.30
C LEU A 57 14.88 -17.44 0.96
N GLU A 58 13.73 -17.39 0.31
CA GLU A 58 13.56 -16.63 -0.92
C GLU A 58 13.43 -15.14 -0.53
N LEU A 59 14.57 -14.47 -0.56
CA LEU A 59 14.66 -13.05 -0.25
C LEU A 59 14.30 -12.23 -1.49
N PRO A 60 13.68 -11.05 -1.33
CA PRO A 60 13.37 -10.17 -2.44
C PRO A 60 14.63 -9.58 -3.06
N LYS A 61 14.48 -8.91 -4.21
CA LYS A 61 15.52 -8.04 -4.76
C LYS A 61 15.60 -6.75 -3.94
N PRO A 62 16.79 -6.12 -3.81
CA PRO A 62 16.89 -4.79 -3.25
C PRO A 62 16.12 -3.80 -4.12
N LEU A 63 15.54 -2.77 -3.50
CA LEU A 63 14.95 -1.65 -4.24
C LEU A 63 16.06 -0.81 -4.90
N GLU A 64 15.75 -0.30 -6.08
CA GLU A 64 16.59 0.58 -6.86
C GLU A 64 15.84 1.88 -7.20
N LYS A 65 16.57 2.96 -7.44
CA LYS A 65 15.97 4.24 -7.86
C LYS A 65 15.08 4.10 -9.09
N SER A 66 15.42 3.20 -9.99
CA SER A 66 14.68 2.90 -11.23
C SER A 66 13.31 2.26 -10.97
N ASP A 67 13.06 1.70 -9.78
CA ASP A 67 11.78 1.09 -9.40
C ASP A 67 10.71 2.14 -9.07
N PHE A 68 11.12 3.40 -8.92
CA PHE A 68 10.22 4.51 -8.63
C PHE A 68 9.83 5.29 -9.88
N HIS A 69 8.67 5.91 -9.84
CA HIS A 69 8.28 6.90 -10.87
C HIS A 69 9.30 8.04 -10.93
N TYR A 70 9.49 8.59 -12.12
CA TYR A 70 10.32 9.78 -12.26
C TYR A 70 9.65 10.97 -11.56
N SER A 71 10.41 11.67 -10.75
CA SER A 71 9.99 12.93 -10.12
C SER A 71 10.76 14.09 -10.74
N ASP A 72 10.05 14.97 -11.45
CA ASP A 72 10.63 16.21 -11.94
C ASP A 72 10.94 17.14 -10.76
N PRO A 73 12.18 17.66 -10.61
CA PRO A 73 12.57 18.48 -9.46
C PRO A 73 11.79 19.78 -9.33
N LYS A 74 11.35 20.40 -10.44
CA LYS A 74 10.56 21.62 -10.41
C LYS A 74 9.13 21.32 -9.92
N LYS A 75 8.51 20.27 -10.47
CA LYS A 75 7.20 19.78 -10.00
C LYS A 75 7.25 19.37 -8.53
N ALA A 76 8.29 18.63 -8.10
CA ALA A 76 8.47 18.23 -6.72
C ALA A 76 8.61 19.42 -5.77
N LYS A 77 9.36 20.45 -6.17
CA LYS A 77 9.48 21.68 -5.39
C LYS A 77 8.16 22.43 -5.26
N LEU A 78 7.39 22.54 -6.33
CA LEU A 78 6.04 23.10 -6.29
C LEU A 78 5.12 22.25 -5.43
N GLY A 79 5.19 20.92 -5.58
CA GLY A 79 4.42 19.96 -4.80
C GLY A 79 4.69 20.06 -3.31
N SER A 80 5.94 20.29 -2.89
CA SER A 80 6.29 20.50 -1.48
C SER A 80 5.59 21.72 -0.88
N LEU A 81 5.46 22.81 -1.64
CA LEU A 81 4.73 23.99 -1.19
C LEU A 81 3.24 23.69 -1.06
N LEU A 82 2.64 23.06 -2.07
CA LEU A 82 1.22 22.68 -2.08
C LEU A 82 0.87 21.69 -0.97
N PHE A 83 1.75 20.72 -0.69
CA PHE A 83 1.56 19.69 0.35
C PHE A 83 1.44 20.29 1.76
N TYR A 84 2.14 21.36 2.05
CA TYR A 84 2.08 22.07 3.33
C TYR A 84 1.17 23.29 3.34
N ASP A 85 0.65 23.71 2.17
CA ASP A 85 -0.28 24.85 2.10
C ASP A 85 -1.71 24.41 2.43
N LYS A 86 -2.39 25.22 3.21
CA LYS A 86 -3.78 25.01 3.61
C LYS A 86 -4.80 25.42 2.54
N ILE A 87 -4.37 26.10 1.48
CA ILE A 87 -5.20 26.63 0.40
C ILE A 87 -6.08 25.56 -0.27
N LEU A 88 -5.61 24.29 -0.26
CA LEU A 88 -6.31 23.17 -0.88
C LEU A 88 -7.45 22.61 -0.02
N SER A 89 -7.54 22.97 1.26
CA SER A 89 -8.61 22.48 2.15
C SER A 89 -9.84 23.40 2.10
N GLY A 90 -11.00 22.85 2.46
CA GLY A 90 -12.29 23.58 2.38
C GLY A 90 -12.26 24.89 3.13
N ASN A 91 -11.91 24.89 4.42
CA ASN A 91 -11.81 26.08 5.28
C ASN A 91 -10.39 26.66 5.34
N GLN A 92 -9.46 26.23 4.50
CA GLN A 92 -8.07 26.70 4.42
C GLN A 92 -7.35 26.67 5.79
N ASN A 93 -7.57 25.64 6.57
CA ASN A 93 -7.04 25.49 7.94
C ASN A 93 -6.24 24.21 8.17
N ILE A 94 -6.21 23.27 7.21
CA ILE A 94 -5.47 22.02 7.24
C ILE A 94 -4.73 21.80 5.90
N SER A 95 -3.62 21.06 5.93
CA SER A 95 -2.85 20.66 4.75
C SER A 95 -2.55 19.16 4.78
N CYS A 96 -2.04 18.60 3.68
CA CYS A 96 -1.60 17.19 3.62
C CYS A 96 -0.56 16.91 4.73
N GLY A 97 0.42 17.80 4.90
CA GLY A 97 1.46 17.70 5.93
C GLY A 97 0.95 17.77 7.37
N THR A 98 -0.32 18.10 7.61
CA THR A 98 -0.91 18.03 8.94
C THR A 98 -1.11 16.58 9.40
N CYS A 99 -1.52 15.69 8.48
CA CYS A 99 -1.75 14.26 8.73
C CYS A 99 -0.60 13.38 8.23
N HIS A 100 0.23 13.89 7.32
CA HIS A 100 1.39 13.21 6.77
C HIS A 100 2.66 13.99 7.14
N HIS A 101 3.05 13.95 8.41
CA HIS A 101 4.14 14.76 8.97
C HIS A 101 5.45 13.98 9.01
N HIS A 102 6.57 14.64 8.67
CA HIS A 102 7.91 14.04 8.68
C HIS A 102 8.29 13.44 10.02
N ASP A 103 8.07 14.16 11.12
CA ASP A 103 8.46 13.73 12.46
C ASP A 103 7.71 12.47 12.94
N PHE A 104 6.65 12.07 12.24
CA PHE A 104 5.82 10.90 12.58
C PHE A 104 5.81 9.85 11.46
N GLY A 105 6.91 9.75 10.72
CA GLY A 105 7.08 8.74 9.67
C GLY A 105 6.13 8.92 8.49
N SER A 106 5.85 10.18 8.11
CA SER A 106 4.85 10.56 7.10
C SER A 106 3.39 10.13 7.42
N SER A 107 3.09 9.95 8.70
CA SER A 107 1.76 9.75 9.29
C SER A 107 1.48 10.86 10.31
N ASP A 108 0.50 10.71 11.20
CA ASP A 108 0.17 11.69 12.25
C ASP A 108 0.44 11.20 13.68
N GLY A 109 0.91 9.96 13.84
CA GLY A 109 1.16 9.35 15.15
C GLY A 109 -0.11 9.08 15.97
N LEU A 110 -1.30 9.17 15.37
CA LEU A 110 -2.59 8.90 15.98
C LEU A 110 -3.18 7.58 15.47
N ALA A 111 -3.83 6.81 16.31
CA ALA A 111 -4.54 5.60 15.88
C ALA A 111 -5.64 5.91 14.85
N LEU A 112 -6.29 7.05 14.98
CA LEU A 112 -7.28 7.58 14.06
C LEU A 112 -7.03 9.07 13.86
N GLY A 113 -6.91 9.49 12.61
CA GLY A 113 -6.62 10.87 12.26
C GLY A 113 -7.66 11.87 12.74
N ILE A 114 -7.20 13.08 13.02
CA ILE A 114 -8.03 14.25 13.29
C ILE A 114 -7.87 15.19 12.11
N GLY A 115 -8.88 15.27 11.26
CA GLY A 115 -8.85 16.07 10.06
C GLY A 115 -9.20 17.54 10.30
N GLU A 116 -9.93 18.11 9.36
CA GLU A 116 -10.34 19.50 9.34
C GLU A 116 -11.11 19.88 10.62
N GLY A 117 -10.84 21.08 11.17
CA GLY A 117 -11.38 21.55 12.44
C GLY A 117 -10.57 21.21 13.69
N GLY A 118 -9.57 20.31 13.59
CA GLY A 118 -8.65 20.03 14.68
C GLY A 118 -7.52 21.05 14.81
N ASN A 119 -6.89 21.12 16.00
CA ASN A 119 -5.76 22.00 16.30
C ASN A 119 -4.49 21.21 16.59
N GLY A 120 -3.33 21.75 16.19
CA GLY A 120 -2.01 21.14 16.42
C GLY A 120 -1.65 20.11 15.35
N VAL A 121 -0.55 19.40 15.56
CA VAL A 121 -0.04 18.35 14.68
C VAL A 121 0.40 17.13 15.50
N GLY A 122 0.44 15.97 14.87
CA GLY A 122 0.92 14.73 15.48
C GLY A 122 0.08 14.28 16.66
N PRO A 123 0.67 13.52 17.62
CA PRO A 123 -0.05 12.97 18.78
C PRO A 123 -0.73 14.01 19.68
N ASN A 124 -0.28 15.25 19.63
CA ASN A 124 -0.84 16.37 20.40
C ASN A 124 -2.00 17.08 19.68
N ARG A 125 -2.37 16.63 18.47
CA ARG A 125 -3.50 17.21 17.74
C ARG A 125 -4.81 16.89 18.44
N ASP A 126 -5.57 17.92 18.76
CA ASP A 126 -6.87 17.80 19.44
C ASP A 126 -8.06 18.05 18.50
N ALA A 127 -9.24 17.77 19.01
CA ALA A 127 -10.48 17.88 18.26
C ALA A 127 -10.92 19.31 17.91
N GLY A 128 -10.18 20.33 18.31
CA GLY A 128 -10.57 21.73 18.16
C GLY A 128 -11.66 22.16 19.14
N LYS A 129 -12.15 23.39 19.00
CA LYS A 129 -13.14 24.02 19.89
C LYS A 129 -14.22 24.75 19.07
N GLY A 130 -15.34 25.05 19.74
CA GLY A 130 -16.42 25.83 19.17
C GLY A 130 -17.17 25.13 18.02
N ILE A 131 -17.69 25.92 17.12
CA ILE A 131 -18.51 25.45 15.99
C ILE A 131 -17.73 24.63 14.96
N HIS A 132 -16.42 24.88 14.86
CA HIS A 132 -15.51 24.17 13.93
C HIS A 132 -14.89 22.89 14.55
N LYS A 133 -15.19 22.58 15.81
CA LYS A 133 -14.74 21.32 16.41
C LYS A 133 -15.11 20.14 15.51
N ILE A 134 -14.16 19.22 15.30
CA ILE A 134 -14.43 18.01 14.52
C ILE A 134 -15.64 17.27 15.07
N LYS A 135 -16.50 16.80 14.19
CA LYS A 135 -17.67 16.00 14.55
C LYS A 135 -17.32 14.52 14.66
N LYS A 136 -16.31 14.09 13.90
CA LYS A 136 -15.90 12.69 13.80
C LYS A 136 -14.42 12.62 13.44
N ARG A 137 -13.72 11.61 13.92
CA ARG A 137 -12.36 11.28 13.47
C ARG A 137 -12.39 10.61 12.10
N VAL A 138 -11.29 10.71 11.36
CA VAL A 138 -11.07 9.86 10.19
C VAL A 138 -11.07 8.40 10.65
N PRO A 139 -11.77 7.48 9.96
CA PRO A 139 -12.00 6.12 10.47
C PRO A 139 -10.77 5.22 10.48
N ARG A 140 -9.69 5.65 9.85
CA ARG A 140 -8.42 4.92 9.76
C ARG A 140 -7.23 5.78 10.16
N ASN A 141 -6.12 5.13 10.50
CA ASN A 141 -4.83 5.76 10.66
C ASN A 141 -4.39 6.43 9.34
N SER A 142 -3.69 7.56 9.44
CA SER A 142 -3.06 8.19 8.30
C SER A 142 -1.96 7.30 7.74
N LEU A 143 -2.08 6.88 6.50
CA LEU A 143 -1.15 5.98 5.84
C LEU A 143 0.23 6.64 5.71
N ALA A 144 1.29 5.94 6.08
CA ALA A 144 2.65 6.38 5.79
C ALA A 144 2.88 6.44 4.26
N LEU A 145 3.63 7.45 3.79
CA LEU A 145 3.83 7.70 2.36
C LEU A 145 5.11 7.05 1.81
N TRP A 146 5.90 6.38 2.66
CA TRP A 146 7.13 5.72 2.26
C TRP A 146 6.90 4.71 1.15
N ASN A 147 7.70 4.83 0.09
CA ASN A 147 7.74 3.94 -1.07
C ASN A 147 6.43 3.81 -1.87
N LEU A 148 5.41 4.61 -1.58
CA LEU A 148 4.18 4.60 -2.38
C LEU A 148 4.37 5.10 -3.81
N GLY A 149 5.51 5.75 -4.11
CA GLY A 149 5.91 6.16 -5.44
C GLY A 149 6.59 5.07 -6.27
N ALA A 150 6.69 3.84 -5.79
CA ALA A 150 7.21 2.71 -6.56
C ALA A 150 6.23 2.32 -7.68
N LYS A 151 6.79 1.99 -8.87
CA LYS A 151 6.01 1.67 -10.07
C LYS A 151 5.15 0.43 -9.94
N GLU A 152 5.52 -0.49 -9.05
CA GLU A 152 4.74 -1.71 -8.79
C GLU A 152 3.49 -1.46 -7.93
N ILE A 153 3.37 -0.29 -7.28
CA ILE A 153 2.16 0.04 -6.51
C ILE A 153 0.99 0.27 -7.47
N ASN A 154 0.04 -0.63 -7.44
CA ASN A 154 -1.15 -0.63 -8.29
C ASN A 154 -2.46 -0.49 -7.51
N THR A 155 -2.41 -0.52 -6.18
CA THR A 155 -3.58 -0.44 -5.31
C THR A 155 -3.23 0.35 -4.05
N LEU A 156 -4.11 1.28 -3.69
CA LEU A 156 -4.01 2.10 -2.49
C LEU A 156 -5.26 1.94 -1.62
N LEU A 157 -5.11 2.31 -0.34
CA LEU A 157 -6.11 2.21 0.70
C LEU A 157 -6.43 0.75 1.09
N HIS A 158 -6.98 0.60 2.30
CA HIS A 158 -7.30 -0.71 2.89
C HIS A 158 -8.43 -1.46 2.18
N ASP A 159 -9.27 -0.73 1.47
CA ASP A 159 -10.39 -1.25 0.68
C ASP A 159 -10.06 -1.42 -0.81
N GLY A 160 -8.93 -0.84 -1.27
CA GLY A 160 -8.54 -0.83 -2.67
C GLY A 160 -9.42 0.05 -3.55
N SER A 161 -10.09 1.04 -2.95
CA SER A 161 -10.96 1.97 -3.68
C SER A 161 -10.22 2.86 -4.68
N ILE A 162 -8.89 2.84 -4.66
CA ILE A 162 -8.04 3.44 -5.68
C ILE A 162 -7.08 2.38 -6.20
N SER A 163 -7.23 2.01 -7.45
CA SER A 163 -6.41 0.99 -8.10
C SER A 163 -6.25 1.24 -9.59
N ILE A 164 -5.18 0.71 -10.17
CA ILE A 164 -4.97 0.69 -11.62
C ILE A 164 -5.96 -0.31 -12.21
N SER A 165 -6.87 0.18 -13.05
CA SER A 165 -7.92 -0.63 -13.68
C SER A 165 -8.56 0.16 -14.79
N ASN A 166 -8.94 -0.49 -15.88
CA ASN A 166 -9.58 0.19 -17.01
C ASN A 166 -11.11 0.04 -17.03
N ILE A 167 -11.71 -0.21 -15.88
CA ILE A 167 -13.17 -0.41 -15.77
C ILE A 167 -13.99 0.82 -16.23
N TYR A 168 -13.42 2.02 -16.05
CA TYR A 168 -14.05 3.29 -16.45
C TYR A 168 -13.41 3.93 -17.69
N GLY A 169 -12.46 3.25 -18.36
CA GLY A 169 -11.80 3.74 -19.56
C GLY A 169 -10.78 4.86 -19.33
N ASN A 170 -10.35 5.09 -18.08
CA ASN A 170 -9.42 6.15 -17.67
C ASN A 170 -8.22 5.62 -16.87
N GLU A 171 -7.91 4.31 -16.99
CA GLU A 171 -6.79 3.60 -16.38
C GLU A 171 -6.90 3.40 -14.86
N PHE A 172 -7.93 3.92 -14.18
CA PHE A 172 -8.07 3.83 -12.74
C PHE A 172 -9.49 3.45 -12.30
N ASN A 173 -9.58 2.62 -11.26
CA ASN A 173 -10.80 2.48 -10.46
C ASN A 173 -10.71 3.48 -9.30
N THR A 174 -11.71 4.33 -9.15
CA THR A 174 -11.77 5.37 -8.11
C THR A 174 -13.22 5.73 -7.76
N PRO A 175 -13.47 6.38 -6.63
CA PRO A 175 -14.80 6.93 -6.32
C PRO A 175 -15.33 7.97 -7.31
N ALA A 176 -14.47 8.52 -8.20
CA ALA A 176 -14.87 9.46 -9.24
C ALA A 176 -15.32 8.77 -10.53
N GLN A 177 -15.02 7.47 -10.67
CA GLN A 177 -15.40 6.68 -11.84
C GLN A 177 -14.92 7.33 -13.15
N GLU A 178 -15.81 7.48 -14.15
CA GLU A 178 -15.54 8.12 -15.45
C GLU A 178 -15.27 9.64 -15.36
N TRP A 179 -15.53 10.26 -14.20
CA TRP A 179 -15.36 11.69 -13.97
C TRP A 179 -13.96 12.08 -13.46
N LEU A 180 -13.03 11.10 -13.46
CA LEU A 180 -11.65 11.37 -13.07
C LEU A 180 -11.00 12.34 -14.07
N PRO A 181 -10.29 13.39 -13.61
CA PRO A 181 -9.56 14.30 -14.50
C PRO A 181 -8.53 13.55 -15.36
N PRO A 182 -8.32 13.97 -16.60
CA PRO A 182 -7.25 13.42 -17.45
C PRO A 182 -5.86 13.89 -17.00
N ASN A 183 -4.81 13.32 -17.61
CA ASN A 183 -3.41 13.74 -17.46
C ASN A 183 -2.87 13.58 -16.02
N LEU A 184 -3.23 12.50 -15.34
CA LEU A 184 -2.69 12.14 -14.05
C LEU A 184 -1.45 11.27 -14.23
N ASP A 185 -0.32 11.66 -13.65
CA ASP A 185 0.99 11.03 -13.88
C ASP A 185 1.09 9.61 -13.31
N ASN A 186 0.38 9.32 -12.22
CA ASN A 186 0.41 8.02 -11.53
C ASN A 186 -0.70 7.92 -10.46
N ILE A 187 -0.76 6.76 -9.80
CA ILE A 187 -1.77 6.47 -8.78
C ILE A 187 -1.70 7.41 -7.55
N LEU A 188 -0.54 8.02 -7.24
CA LEU A 188 -0.43 9.00 -6.16
C LEU A 188 -1.10 10.32 -6.53
N ALA A 189 -0.99 10.75 -7.80
CA ALA A 189 -1.71 11.93 -8.30
C ALA A 189 -3.22 11.70 -8.22
N VAL A 190 -3.66 10.49 -8.58
CA VAL A 190 -5.07 10.07 -8.42
C VAL A 190 -5.50 10.16 -6.96
N GLN A 191 -4.74 9.56 -6.03
CA GLN A 191 -5.06 9.58 -4.60
C GLN A 191 -5.15 11.00 -4.04
N ALA A 192 -4.27 11.91 -4.46
CA ALA A 192 -4.21 13.27 -3.95
C ALA A 192 -5.50 14.10 -4.22
N LEU A 193 -6.33 13.69 -5.18
CA LEU A 193 -7.62 14.33 -5.48
C LEU A 193 -8.66 14.17 -4.36
N PHE A 194 -8.63 13.07 -3.61
CA PHE A 194 -9.76 12.68 -2.76
C PHE A 194 -9.77 13.33 -1.37
N PRO A 195 -8.66 13.47 -0.62
CA PRO A 195 -8.67 14.10 0.70
C PRO A 195 -9.27 15.50 0.70
N MET A 196 -9.03 16.27 -0.36
CA MET A 196 -9.55 17.64 -0.52
C MET A 196 -11.07 17.72 -0.59
N THR A 197 -11.73 16.59 -0.93
CA THR A 197 -13.19 16.51 -1.12
C THR A 197 -13.89 15.77 0.02
N LYS A 198 -13.12 15.13 0.91
CA LYS A 198 -13.70 14.33 2.00
C LYS A 198 -13.94 15.16 3.25
N GLN A 199 -15.18 15.11 3.76
CA GLN A 199 -15.70 15.90 4.88
C GLN A 199 -14.77 15.90 6.09
N PHE A 200 -14.38 14.72 6.57
CA PHE A 200 -13.63 14.58 7.83
C PHE A 200 -12.11 14.63 7.63
N GLU A 201 -11.64 14.77 6.38
CA GLU A 201 -10.23 14.91 6.07
C GLU A 201 -9.89 16.39 5.85
N MET A 202 -10.24 16.98 4.70
CA MET A 202 -9.84 18.33 4.34
C MET A 202 -10.99 19.25 3.88
N ALA A 203 -12.18 18.72 3.55
CA ALA A 203 -13.25 19.52 2.98
C ALA A 203 -14.05 20.32 4.01
N GLY A 204 -14.14 19.85 5.26
CA GLY A 204 -14.93 20.52 6.32
C GLY A 204 -16.36 20.02 6.41
N ASN A 205 -17.15 20.64 7.31
CA ASN A 205 -18.53 20.24 7.54
C ASN A 205 -19.51 20.91 6.56
N PHE A 206 -20.64 20.27 6.35
CA PHE A 206 -21.72 20.84 5.52
C PHE A 206 -22.14 22.23 6.00
N GLY A 207 -22.22 23.17 5.05
CA GLY A 207 -22.59 24.56 5.30
C GLY A 207 -21.42 25.47 5.68
N GLU A 208 -20.20 24.97 5.84
CA GLU A 208 -19.03 25.78 6.19
C GLU A 208 -18.38 26.48 4.99
N ASN A 209 -18.33 25.80 3.83
CA ASN A 209 -17.67 26.32 2.64
C ASN A 209 -18.23 25.70 1.35
N GLU A 210 -17.83 26.26 0.22
CA GLU A 210 -18.27 25.82 -1.11
C GLU A 210 -17.76 24.41 -1.47
N ILE A 211 -16.53 24.06 -1.05
CA ILE A 211 -15.87 22.82 -1.48
C ILE A 211 -16.68 21.60 -1.01
N ILE A 212 -17.04 21.56 0.27
CA ILE A 212 -17.87 20.46 0.79
C ILE A 212 -19.25 20.45 0.16
N GLY A 213 -19.83 21.62 -0.13
CA GLY A 213 -21.14 21.72 -0.79
C GLY A 213 -21.12 21.18 -2.21
N LEU A 214 -20.06 21.43 -2.96
CA LEU A 214 -19.84 20.89 -4.30
C LEU A 214 -19.55 19.40 -4.25
N ALA A 215 -18.57 18.98 -3.45
CA ALA A 215 -18.15 17.59 -3.33
C ALA A 215 -19.29 16.65 -2.92
N HIS A 216 -20.23 17.12 -2.10
CA HIS A 216 -21.41 16.35 -1.70
C HIS A 216 -22.39 16.10 -2.84
N ARG A 217 -22.49 17.04 -3.78
CA ARG A 217 -23.37 16.88 -4.95
C ARG A 217 -22.77 15.96 -5.98
N LYS A 218 -21.50 16.21 -6.33
CA LYS A 218 -20.73 15.43 -7.28
C LYS A 218 -19.24 15.73 -7.06
N ILE A 219 -18.44 14.71 -6.80
CA ILE A 219 -17.05 14.87 -6.33
C ILE A 219 -16.18 15.71 -7.27
N ASP A 220 -16.32 15.53 -8.58
CA ASP A 220 -15.55 16.22 -9.61
C ASP A 220 -15.86 17.74 -9.67
N THR A 221 -17.00 18.19 -9.16
CA THR A 221 -17.36 19.62 -9.19
C THR A 221 -16.60 20.47 -8.17
N ALA A 222 -15.98 19.83 -7.16
CA ALA A 222 -15.17 20.55 -6.16
C ALA A 222 -13.78 20.92 -6.69
N TRP A 223 -13.20 20.14 -7.59
CA TRP A 223 -11.84 20.35 -8.09
C TRP A 223 -11.65 21.66 -8.86
N PRO A 224 -12.57 22.08 -9.75
CA PRO A 224 -12.48 23.40 -10.38
C PRO A 224 -12.47 24.57 -9.37
N ALA A 225 -13.25 24.46 -8.29
CA ALA A 225 -13.27 25.49 -7.25
C ALA A 225 -11.93 25.57 -6.50
N ILE A 226 -11.32 24.44 -6.18
CA ILE A 226 -9.97 24.36 -5.59
C ILE A 226 -8.93 24.95 -6.56
N THR A 227 -8.99 24.57 -7.84
CA THR A 227 -8.10 25.08 -8.89
C THR A 227 -8.20 26.60 -9.02
N ASN A 228 -9.40 27.16 -8.96
CA ASN A 228 -9.61 28.61 -9.04
C ASN A 228 -8.96 29.37 -7.88
N ARG A 229 -8.82 28.78 -6.67
CA ARG A 229 -8.05 29.39 -5.58
C ARG A 229 -6.58 29.53 -5.93
N ILE A 230 -6.00 28.48 -6.55
CA ILE A 230 -4.62 28.49 -7.03
C ILE A 230 -4.47 29.53 -8.17
N ARG A 231 -5.36 29.52 -9.16
CA ARG A 231 -5.37 30.49 -10.27
C ARG A 231 -5.46 31.95 -9.83
N SER A 232 -6.12 32.19 -8.70
CA SER A 232 -6.28 33.52 -8.11
C SER A 232 -5.05 33.98 -7.31
N ASN A 233 -4.05 33.12 -7.10
CA ASN A 233 -2.83 33.44 -6.38
C ASN A 233 -1.66 33.60 -7.36
N GLN A 234 -1.28 34.86 -7.66
CA GLN A 234 -0.22 35.17 -8.63
C GLN A 234 1.10 34.45 -8.34
N LYS A 235 1.46 34.24 -7.06
CA LYS A 235 2.68 33.50 -6.68
C LYS A 235 2.62 32.06 -7.18
N TYR A 236 1.48 31.39 -7.03
CA TYR A 236 1.31 30.05 -7.55
C TYR A 236 1.30 30.03 -9.08
N VAL A 237 0.66 30.98 -9.73
CA VAL A 237 0.67 31.06 -11.21
C VAL A 237 2.11 31.07 -11.74
N GLU A 238 2.99 31.90 -11.19
CA GLU A 238 4.40 31.94 -11.60
C GLU A 238 5.15 30.64 -11.30
N LEU A 239 4.86 29.99 -10.18
CA LEU A 239 5.45 28.70 -9.82
C LEU A 239 5.01 27.58 -10.77
N PHE A 240 3.75 27.57 -11.19
CA PHE A 240 3.23 26.61 -12.16
C PHE A 240 3.84 26.84 -13.54
N LYS A 241 3.93 28.09 -14.03
CA LYS A 241 4.62 28.43 -15.27
C LYS A 241 6.09 28.02 -15.28
N TYR A 242 6.75 28.06 -14.13
CA TYR A 242 8.13 27.58 -14.01
C TYR A 242 8.25 26.05 -14.03
N ALA A 243 7.24 25.36 -13.49
CA ALA A 243 7.29 23.90 -13.29
C ALA A 243 6.72 23.09 -14.46
N PHE A 244 5.88 23.71 -15.32
CA PHE A 244 5.19 23.06 -16.42
C PHE A 244 5.37 23.84 -17.72
N ASP A 245 5.79 23.15 -18.77
CA ASP A 245 6.05 23.76 -20.07
C ASP A 245 4.77 24.06 -20.89
N ASP A 246 3.63 23.51 -20.47
CA ASP A 246 2.29 23.68 -21.08
C ASP A 246 1.43 24.73 -20.38
N ILE A 247 2.00 25.49 -19.43
CA ILE A 247 1.30 26.58 -18.72
C ILE A 247 1.89 27.93 -19.10
N ASP A 248 1.17 28.65 -19.93
CA ASP A 248 1.49 30.03 -20.33
C ASP A 248 0.71 31.07 -19.50
N ASP A 249 -0.49 30.69 -19.07
CA ASP A 249 -1.45 31.58 -18.40
C ASP A 249 -2.10 30.89 -17.20
N PHE A 250 -2.68 31.65 -16.26
CA PHE A 250 -3.35 31.07 -15.10
C PHE A 250 -4.51 30.13 -15.45
N ARG A 251 -5.13 30.33 -16.61
CA ARG A 251 -6.25 29.49 -17.11
C ARG A 251 -5.83 28.08 -17.49
N ASP A 252 -4.55 27.90 -17.82
CA ASP A 252 -3.99 26.60 -18.21
C ASP A 252 -3.78 25.69 -17.00
N ILE A 253 -3.75 26.26 -15.77
CA ILE A 253 -3.58 25.48 -14.56
C ILE A 253 -4.83 24.64 -14.32
N GLU A 254 -4.70 23.33 -14.33
CA GLU A 254 -5.75 22.37 -14.03
C GLU A 254 -5.47 21.62 -12.72
N ILE A 255 -6.47 20.91 -12.19
CA ILE A 255 -6.31 20.13 -10.97
C ILE A 255 -5.25 19.03 -11.14
N SER A 256 -5.09 18.47 -12.33
CA SER A 256 -4.04 17.48 -12.65
C SER A 256 -2.64 18.04 -12.41
N HIS A 257 -2.36 19.28 -12.79
CA HIS A 257 -1.06 19.92 -12.51
C HIS A 257 -0.79 20.03 -11.01
N ILE A 258 -1.82 20.34 -10.20
CA ILE A 258 -1.73 20.47 -8.75
C ILE A 258 -1.37 19.11 -8.14
N VAL A 259 -2.13 18.06 -8.47
CA VAL A 259 -1.93 16.73 -7.86
C VAL A 259 -0.70 16.00 -8.42
N ASN A 260 -0.32 16.23 -9.69
CA ASN A 260 0.93 15.73 -10.25
C ASN A 260 2.16 16.32 -9.54
N SER A 261 2.09 17.62 -9.19
CA SER A 261 3.15 18.25 -8.37
C SER A 261 3.24 17.63 -6.98
N ILE A 262 2.10 17.38 -6.32
CA ILE A 262 2.05 16.72 -5.01
C ILE A 262 2.61 15.30 -5.11
N ALA A 263 2.21 14.54 -6.13
CA ALA A 263 2.72 13.20 -6.39
C ALA A 263 4.24 13.20 -6.62
N ALA A 264 4.75 14.13 -7.44
CA ALA A 264 6.19 14.29 -7.67
C ALA A 264 6.95 14.57 -6.36
N PHE A 265 6.40 15.40 -5.47
CA PHE A 265 6.97 15.64 -4.14
C PHE A 265 6.98 14.35 -3.30
N ILE A 266 5.87 13.61 -3.23
CA ILE A 266 5.78 12.37 -2.47
C ILE A 266 6.81 11.34 -2.95
N VAL A 267 6.92 11.16 -4.27
CA VAL A 267 7.94 10.27 -4.88
C VAL A 267 9.36 10.73 -4.51
N SER A 268 9.65 12.02 -4.58
CA SER A 268 10.98 12.55 -4.29
C SER A 268 11.37 12.44 -2.82
N GLU A 269 10.42 12.68 -1.91
CA GLU A 269 10.68 12.82 -0.48
C GLU A 269 10.71 11.50 0.25
N TRP A 270 9.85 10.56 -0.14
CA TRP A 270 9.65 9.30 0.58
C TRP A 270 10.02 8.05 -0.21
N ALA A 271 10.85 8.16 -1.26
CA ALA A 271 11.50 6.99 -1.87
C ALA A 271 12.70 6.55 -1.00
N SER A 272 12.68 5.30 -0.57
CA SER A 272 13.77 4.69 0.20
C SER A 272 14.18 3.38 -0.45
N TYR A 273 15.42 3.31 -0.90
CA TYR A 273 16.04 2.19 -1.61
C TYR A 273 17.49 1.95 -1.15
N ASP A 274 17.88 2.53 -0.04
CA ASP A 274 19.22 2.50 0.53
C ASP A 274 19.21 2.10 2.01
N THR A 275 18.25 1.25 2.42
CA THR A 275 18.15 0.75 3.77
C THR A 275 19.26 -0.27 4.07
N PRO A 276 19.60 -0.54 5.35
CA PRO A 276 20.50 -1.62 5.70
C PRO A 276 20.06 -2.99 5.16
N PHE A 277 18.76 -3.22 4.97
CA PHE A 277 18.27 -4.45 4.37
C PHE A 277 18.55 -4.49 2.86
N ASP A 278 18.38 -3.40 2.14
CA ASP A 278 18.76 -3.31 0.73
C ASP A 278 20.26 -3.57 0.53
N ASP A 279 21.11 -3.01 1.39
CA ASP A 279 22.55 -3.25 1.37
C ASP A 279 22.91 -4.71 1.62
N TYR A 280 22.21 -5.36 2.56
CA TYR A 280 22.36 -6.79 2.79
C TYR A 280 21.98 -7.60 1.55
N LEU A 281 20.88 -7.27 0.89
CA LEU A 281 20.42 -7.92 -0.33
C LEU A 281 21.41 -7.71 -1.50
N ARG A 282 22.13 -6.59 -1.52
CA ARG A 282 23.24 -6.32 -2.48
C ARG A 282 24.52 -7.08 -2.16
N GLY A 283 24.55 -7.87 -1.07
CA GLY A 283 25.68 -8.73 -0.70
C GLY A 283 26.56 -8.19 0.44
N ASN A 284 26.21 -7.07 1.09
CA ASN A 284 26.90 -6.59 2.29
C ASN A 284 26.43 -7.36 3.53
N ALA A 285 27.08 -8.48 3.83
CA ALA A 285 26.72 -9.34 4.97
C ALA A 285 26.81 -8.63 6.35
N SER A 286 27.53 -7.51 6.43
CA SER A 286 27.70 -6.74 7.67
C SER A 286 26.64 -5.64 7.86
N ALA A 287 25.75 -5.42 6.88
CA ALA A 287 24.74 -4.37 6.94
C ALA A 287 23.68 -4.61 8.03
N LEU A 288 23.43 -5.87 8.39
CA LEU A 288 22.47 -6.24 9.41
C LEU A 288 23.13 -6.74 10.69
N THR A 289 22.62 -6.32 11.84
CA THR A 289 23.02 -6.86 13.15
C THR A 289 22.54 -8.30 13.32
N SER A 290 23.13 -9.04 14.27
CA SER A 290 22.71 -10.42 14.58
C SER A 290 21.22 -10.52 14.94
N ASN A 291 20.63 -9.52 15.60
CA ASN A 291 19.21 -9.52 15.93
C ASN A 291 18.32 -9.26 14.71
N GLN A 292 18.76 -8.38 13.78
CA GLN A 292 18.05 -8.15 12.51
C GLN A 292 18.09 -9.39 11.62
N LEU A 293 19.22 -10.10 11.55
CA LEU A 293 19.32 -11.39 10.85
C LEU A 293 18.34 -12.44 11.40
N LYS A 294 18.26 -12.58 12.73
CA LYS A 294 17.27 -13.45 13.37
C LYS A 294 15.84 -13.03 13.06
N GLY A 295 15.57 -11.72 13.03
CA GLY A 295 14.26 -11.19 12.63
C GLY A 295 13.92 -11.54 11.19
N MET A 296 14.87 -11.38 10.27
CA MET A 296 14.74 -11.78 8.87
C MET A 296 14.47 -13.29 8.72
N GLU A 297 15.21 -14.13 9.41
CA GLU A 297 14.99 -15.58 9.42
C GLU A 297 13.60 -15.98 9.93
N LEU A 298 13.10 -15.27 10.94
CA LEU A 298 11.73 -15.46 11.42
C LEU A 298 10.69 -15.02 10.39
N PHE A 299 10.88 -13.85 9.80
CA PHE A 299 9.94 -13.21 8.86
C PHE A 299 9.76 -14.06 7.59
N TYR A 300 10.87 -14.45 6.97
CA TYR A 300 10.87 -15.27 5.75
C TYR A 300 10.78 -16.78 6.01
N GLY A 301 10.92 -17.21 7.26
CA GLY A 301 10.90 -18.62 7.67
C GLY A 301 9.75 -18.93 8.63
N LYS A 302 10.09 -19.32 9.85
CA LYS A 302 9.17 -19.91 10.82
C LYS A 302 7.91 -19.10 11.12
N ALA A 303 7.99 -17.77 11.15
CA ALA A 303 6.83 -16.91 11.42
C ALA A 303 5.91 -16.74 10.20
N ASN A 304 6.39 -17.10 9.00
CA ASN A 304 5.63 -17.16 7.77
C ASN A 304 5.00 -15.81 7.34
N CYS A 305 5.61 -14.69 7.77
CA CYS A 305 5.09 -13.34 7.48
C CYS A 305 5.19 -13.01 5.98
N SER A 306 6.25 -13.49 5.32
CA SER A 306 6.50 -13.26 3.89
C SER A 306 5.48 -13.91 2.95
N THR A 307 4.57 -14.75 3.45
CA THR A 307 3.47 -15.31 2.64
C THR A 307 2.54 -14.23 2.10
N CYS A 308 2.31 -13.16 2.88
CA CYS A 308 1.50 -12.01 2.48
C CYS A 308 2.38 -10.75 2.30
N HIS A 309 3.43 -10.62 3.13
CA HIS A 309 4.38 -9.51 3.09
C HIS A 309 5.59 -9.87 2.21
N SER A 310 5.36 -10.11 0.92
CA SER A 310 6.37 -10.53 -0.05
C SER A 310 6.88 -9.38 -0.91
N GLY A 311 7.90 -9.66 -1.75
CA GLY A 311 8.48 -8.68 -2.66
C GLY A 311 9.31 -7.60 -1.99
N SER A 312 9.84 -6.68 -2.80
CA SER A 312 10.74 -5.61 -2.34
C SER A 312 10.03 -4.55 -1.49
N LEU A 313 8.72 -4.42 -1.62
CA LEU A 313 7.88 -3.50 -0.83
C LEU A 313 7.16 -4.19 0.34
N PHE A 314 7.45 -5.46 0.63
CA PHE A 314 6.83 -6.24 1.71
C PHE A 314 5.30 -6.32 1.59
N THR A 315 4.78 -6.37 0.37
CA THR A 315 3.36 -6.52 0.07
C THR A 315 3.18 -7.23 -1.27
N ASP A 316 2.23 -8.14 -1.34
CA ASP A 316 1.76 -8.73 -2.59
C ASP A 316 0.55 -7.98 -3.16
N GLN A 317 0.14 -6.88 -2.51
CA GLN A 317 -0.99 -6.00 -2.84
C GLN A 317 -2.34 -6.74 -2.94
N ASN A 318 -2.44 -7.92 -2.34
CA ASN A 318 -3.68 -8.66 -2.20
C ASN A 318 -4.43 -8.30 -0.91
N PHE A 319 -5.68 -8.73 -0.83
CA PHE A 319 -6.55 -8.49 0.31
C PHE A 319 -6.80 -9.80 1.05
N TYR A 320 -6.63 -9.76 2.37
CA TYR A 320 -6.77 -10.94 3.23
C TYR A 320 -7.72 -10.66 4.39
N SER A 321 -8.67 -11.56 4.62
CA SER A 321 -9.48 -11.53 5.83
C SER A 321 -8.68 -12.12 6.99
N ILE A 322 -8.15 -11.25 7.85
CA ILE A 322 -7.35 -11.65 9.01
C ILE A 322 -8.16 -11.66 10.31
N ALA A 323 -9.48 -11.60 10.20
CA ALA A 323 -10.44 -11.64 11.31
C ALA A 323 -10.15 -10.65 12.45
N LEU A 324 -9.60 -9.48 12.13
CA LEU A 324 -9.39 -8.42 13.12
C LEU A 324 -10.74 -7.86 13.55
N PRO A 325 -11.06 -7.94 14.86
CA PRO A 325 -12.30 -7.39 15.35
C PRO A 325 -12.30 -5.87 15.20
N GLN A 326 -13.42 -5.36 14.79
CA GLN A 326 -13.60 -3.94 14.56
C GLN A 326 -13.92 -3.21 15.87
N PHE A 327 -12.91 -2.83 16.66
CA PHE A 327 -13.05 -2.04 17.88
C PHE A 327 -12.53 -0.61 17.71
N GLY A 328 -13.00 0.29 18.55
CA GLY A 328 -12.43 1.61 18.70
C GLY A 328 -13.32 2.77 18.23
N PRO A 329 -12.90 4.01 18.49
CA PRO A 329 -13.71 5.21 18.32
C PRO A 329 -13.95 5.62 16.85
N GLY A 330 -13.19 5.10 15.91
CA GLY A 330 -13.39 5.32 14.47
C GLY A 330 -14.44 4.42 13.88
N ARG A 331 -14.85 3.42 14.65
CA ARG A 331 -15.84 2.49 14.20
C ARG A 331 -17.22 2.94 14.60
N THR A 332 -18.05 2.66 13.72
CA THR A 332 -19.47 2.92 13.80
C THR A 332 -20.04 2.62 15.14
N ARG A 333 -20.77 3.56 15.63
CA ARG A 333 -21.83 3.24 16.58
C ARG A 333 -22.69 2.16 15.94
N LEU A 334 -23.01 1.13 16.70
CA LEU A 334 -23.80 -0.06 16.29
C LEU A 334 -25.07 0.27 15.47
N PHE A 335 -25.50 1.53 15.48
CA PHE A 335 -26.76 2.03 14.96
C PHE A 335 -26.61 3.03 13.79
N ASP A 336 -25.39 3.29 13.29
CA ASP A 336 -25.20 4.17 12.14
C ASP A 336 -24.69 3.38 10.94
N PRO A 337 -25.58 2.91 10.05
CA PRO A 337 -25.20 2.11 8.88
C PRO A 337 -24.33 2.88 7.88
N TYR A 338 -24.34 4.22 7.90
CA TYR A 338 -23.57 5.07 6.98
C TYR A 338 -22.13 5.31 7.41
N THR A 339 -21.75 4.86 8.59
CA THR A 339 -20.41 5.06 9.14
C THR A 339 -19.67 3.76 9.43
N ARG A 340 -20.24 2.64 9.03
CA ARG A 340 -19.62 1.33 9.19
C ARG A 340 -18.47 1.18 8.19
N ASP A 341 -17.28 0.95 8.71
CA ASP A 341 -16.15 0.52 7.88
C ASP A 341 -16.38 -0.96 7.53
N VAL A 342 -16.73 -1.18 6.29
CA VAL A 342 -17.01 -2.53 5.77
C VAL A 342 -15.79 -3.14 5.06
N GLY A 343 -14.64 -2.46 5.13
CA GLY A 343 -13.40 -2.92 4.53
C GLY A 343 -13.52 -3.07 3.01
N ARG A 344 -12.87 -4.08 2.45
CA ARG A 344 -12.86 -4.38 1.02
C ARG A 344 -14.26 -4.65 0.44
N MET A 345 -15.22 -5.07 1.26
CA MET A 345 -16.59 -5.32 0.82
C MET A 345 -17.23 -4.10 0.13
N ALA A 346 -16.81 -2.88 0.49
CA ALA A 346 -17.29 -1.66 -0.16
C ALA A 346 -16.99 -1.61 -1.67
N GLU A 347 -15.93 -2.30 -2.11
CA GLU A 347 -15.48 -2.33 -3.50
C GLU A 347 -15.83 -3.65 -4.21
N SER A 348 -15.87 -4.75 -3.46
CA SER A 348 -16.04 -6.10 -4.03
C SER A 348 -17.48 -6.61 -4.02
N ASP A 349 -18.37 -5.98 -3.26
CA ASP A 349 -19.73 -6.47 -2.95
C ASP A 349 -19.76 -7.90 -2.34
N ASN A 350 -18.63 -8.38 -1.84
CA ASN A 350 -18.47 -9.70 -1.28
C ASN A 350 -18.46 -9.63 0.25
N LEU A 351 -19.43 -10.25 0.91
CA LEU A 351 -19.56 -10.29 2.37
C LEU A 351 -18.35 -10.90 3.09
N ASN A 352 -17.58 -11.75 2.43
CA ASN A 352 -16.37 -12.33 3.00
C ASN A 352 -15.19 -11.36 3.08
N ASP A 353 -15.30 -10.20 2.44
CA ASP A 353 -14.27 -9.16 2.40
C ASP A 353 -14.51 -8.06 3.47
N MET A 354 -15.42 -8.31 4.41
CA MET A 354 -15.76 -7.40 5.52
C MET A 354 -14.80 -7.53 6.70
#